data_0f6b75914409e12091be1aea3620d494
#
_entry.id   0f6b75914409e12091be1aea3620d494
#
_cell.length_a   1.000
_cell.length_b   1.000
_cell.length_c   1.000
_cell.angle_alpha   90.00
_cell.angle_beta   90.00
_cell.angle_gamma   90.00
#
_symmetry.space_group_name_H-M   'P 1'
#
loop_
_entity.id
_entity.type
_entity.pdbx_description
1 polymer ?
#
loop_
_entity_poly.entity_id
_entity_poly.type
_entity_poly.pdbx_seq_one_letter_code
_entity_poly.pdbx_strand_id
1 'polypeptide(L)'
;MKAFTRTRALAIGITVAAGLTLAGCSSDSKDDAKASDAASITVQDSWVKAADGGMTAMFGTIHNDSDKDVTLVSATSSASPRVELHEMAPDATGAMKMREKDGGMTIKAHDTYVLKPGADHIMLFDLPAPVQAGSDVSFTLKFSDGATTQVTTQVRDFTGARESYGSHGEAPSGAPSATPAPAADHGDMQNHGEAHSG
;
A
#
# COMPACT_ATOMS: atom_id res chain seq x y z
N MET A 1 33.84 -46.45 39.28
CA MET A 1 34.51 -47.79 39.21
C MET A 1 34.39 -48.30 37.79
N LYS A 2 35.51 -48.81 37.32
CA LYS A 2 35.79 -49.55 36.08
C LYS A 2 36.10 -48.70 34.83
N ALA A 3 37.39 -48.48 34.71
CA ALA A 3 38.17 -48.28 33.51
C ALA A 3 38.34 -49.60 32.73
N PHE A 4 38.58 -49.54 31.43
CA PHE A 4 39.38 -50.49 30.64
C PHE A 4 39.65 -49.82 29.30
N THR A 5 40.80 -49.33 28.98
CA THR A 5 42.09 -49.87 28.57
C THR A 5 42.13 -50.38 27.12
N ARG A 6 42.85 -49.58 26.28
CA ARG A 6 43.83 -49.88 25.21
C ARG A 6 43.55 -51.00 24.21
N THR A 7 43.73 -50.71 22.91
CA THR A 7 44.89 -51.30 22.20
C THR A 7 45.16 -50.56 20.85
N ARG A 8 46.45 -50.39 20.56
CA ARG A 8 47.09 -49.84 19.37
C ARG A 8 47.14 -50.93 18.28
N ALA A 9 47.02 -50.52 17.01
CA ALA A 9 47.70 -51.24 15.95
C ALA A 9 48.09 -50.23 14.83
N LEU A 10 49.38 -50.18 14.62
CA LEU A 10 50.08 -49.53 13.49
C LEU A 10 49.96 -50.41 12.25
N ALA A 11 49.69 -49.91 11.10
CA ALA A 11 50.08 -50.51 9.85
C ALA A 11 50.39 -49.44 8.82
N ILE A 12 51.65 -49.40 8.44
CA ILE A 12 52.25 -48.61 7.39
C ILE A 12 51.96 -49.32 6.07
N GLY A 13 51.42 -48.60 5.10
CA GLY A 13 51.27 -49.09 3.72
C GLY A 13 51.45 -47.92 2.75
N ILE A 14 52.64 -47.79 2.20
CA ILE A 14 53.03 -46.91 1.10
C ILE A 14 52.58 -47.58 -0.18
N THR A 15 51.73 -46.94 -0.95
CA THR A 15 51.58 -47.21 -2.40
C THR A 15 51.45 -45.87 -3.16
N VAL A 16 52.51 -45.62 -3.93
CA VAL A 16 52.58 -44.59 -4.98
C VAL A 16 51.81 -45.10 -6.19
N ALA A 17 50.85 -44.33 -6.68
CA ALA A 17 50.28 -44.49 -8.00
C ALA A 17 49.79 -43.14 -8.53
N ALA A 18 50.56 -42.63 -9.46
CA ALA A 18 50.27 -42.01 -10.72
C ALA A 18 49.00 -41.14 -10.85
N GLY A 19 49.23 -39.90 -11.23
CA GLY A 19 48.33 -38.83 -11.54
C GLY A 19 47.26 -39.14 -12.57
N LEU A 20 46.11 -38.54 -12.36
CA LEU A 20 45.20 -38.04 -13.39
C LEU A 20 44.70 -36.67 -12.89
N THR A 21 45.26 -35.62 -13.49
CA THR A 21 44.73 -34.27 -13.38
C THR A 21 43.42 -34.24 -14.20
N LEU A 22 42.28 -34.45 -13.58
CA LEU A 22 41.02 -33.97 -14.10
C LEU A 22 41.01 -32.46 -13.86
N ALA A 23 41.27 -31.70 -14.92
CA ALA A 23 40.88 -30.31 -15.01
C ALA A 23 39.35 -30.26 -14.98
N GLY A 24 38.77 -30.23 -13.77
CA GLY A 24 37.39 -29.86 -13.56
C GLY A 24 37.28 -28.39 -13.90
N CYS A 25 36.77 -28.06 -15.06
CA CYS A 25 36.16 -26.75 -15.31
C CYS A 25 35.01 -26.62 -14.32
N SER A 26 35.28 -26.02 -13.17
CA SER A 26 34.25 -25.33 -12.41
C SER A 26 33.78 -24.19 -13.28
N SER A 27 32.71 -24.45 -14.03
CA SER A 27 31.84 -23.36 -14.49
C SER A 27 31.32 -22.71 -13.20
N ASP A 28 32.01 -21.69 -12.72
CA ASP A 28 31.38 -20.67 -11.91
C ASP A 28 30.29 -20.06 -12.81
N SER A 29 29.15 -20.68 -12.80
CA SER A 29 27.93 -19.98 -13.09
C SER A 29 27.79 -18.98 -11.96
N LYS A 30 28.44 -17.83 -12.09
CA LYS A 30 27.92 -16.61 -11.52
C LYS A 30 26.53 -16.46 -12.14
N ASP A 31 25.54 -17.00 -11.46
CA ASP A 31 24.24 -16.37 -11.48
C ASP A 31 24.50 -14.95 -11.01
N ASP A 32 24.81 -14.07 -11.95
CA ASP A 32 24.53 -12.67 -11.79
C ASP A 32 23.03 -12.60 -11.57
N ALA A 33 22.63 -12.79 -10.31
CA ALA A 33 21.32 -12.39 -9.83
C ALA A 33 21.31 -10.89 -10.10
N LYS A 34 20.80 -10.55 -11.31
CA LYS A 34 20.49 -9.19 -11.72
C LYS A 34 19.75 -8.61 -10.52
N ALA A 35 20.40 -7.69 -9.80
CA ALA A 35 19.79 -7.00 -8.68
C ALA A 35 18.43 -6.54 -9.19
N SER A 36 17.35 -7.09 -8.64
CA SER A 36 16.02 -6.78 -9.11
C SER A 36 15.82 -5.29 -8.88
N ASP A 37 15.30 -4.57 -9.85
CA ASP A 37 15.04 -3.13 -9.75
C ASP A 37 14.17 -2.81 -8.51
N ALA A 38 13.47 -3.80 -7.95
CA ALA A 38 12.76 -3.71 -6.66
C ALA A 38 13.64 -3.36 -5.46
N ALA A 39 14.94 -3.68 -5.46
CA ALA A 39 15.86 -3.29 -4.39
C ALA A 39 16.09 -1.76 -4.35
N SER A 40 15.78 -1.06 -5.44
CA SER A 40 15.89 0.39 -5.57
C SER A 40 14.54 1.11 -5.39
N ILE A 41 13.46 0.36 -5.08
CA ILE A 41 12.15 0.94 -4.82
C ILE A 41 11.91 1.01 -3.31
N THR A 42 11.63 2.21 -2.84
CA THR A 42 11.22 2.46 -1.45
C THR A 42 9.85 3.14 -1.41
N VAL A 43 9.11 2.90 -0.32
CA VAL A 43 7.82 3.56 -0.08
C VAL A 43 7.90 4.31 1.23
N GLN A 44 7.63 5.60 1.18
CA GLN A 44 7.69 6.49 2.33
C GLN A 44 6.33 7.11 2.64
N ASP A 45 6.15 7.55 3.88
CA ASP A 45 4.94 8.22 4.37
C ASP A 45 3.65 7.46 4.05
N SER A 46 3.75 6.13 3.93
CA SER A 46 2.62 5.30 3.58
C SER A 46 1.63 5.16 4.75
N TRP A 47 0.35 5.11 4.40
CA TRP A 47 -0.73 4.89 5.36
C TRP A 47 -1.97 4.33 4.66
N VAL A 48 -2.80 3.64 5.45
CA VAL A 48 -4.13 3.16 5.02
C VAL A 48 -5.18 3.95 5.77
N LYS A 49 -6.26 4.32 5.09
CA LYS A 49 -7.41 4.94 5.74
C LYS A 49 -8.17 3.89 6.56
N ALA A 50 -8.51 4.20 7.81
CA ALA A 50 -9.34 3.35 8.64
C ALA A 50 -10.73 3.16 8.03
N ALA A 51 -11.28 1.94 8.14
CA ALA A 51 -12.60 1.59 7.63
C ALA A 51 -13.22 0.43 8.43
N ASP A 52 -14.52 0.52 8.70
CA ASP A 52 -15.25 -0.52 9.43
C ASP A 52 -15.58 -1.75 8.55
N GLY A 53 -15.43 -1.61 7.22
CA GLY A 53 -15.69 -2.67 6.24
C GLY A 53 -15.84 -2.10 4.83
N GLY A 54 -16.24 -2.96 3.87
CA GLY A 54 -16.41 -2.59 2.47
C GLY A 54 -15.08 -2.35 1.76
N MET A 55 -14.62 -1.11 1.67
CA MET A 55 -13.40 -0.76 0.94
C MET A 55 -12.60 0.35 1.64
N THR A 56 -11.30 0.37 1.36
CA THR A 56 -10.39 1.44 1.83
C THR A 56 -9.24 1.63 0.85
N ALA A 57 -8.38 2.61 1.11
CA ALA A 57 -7.26 2.93 0.23
C ALA A 57 -5.95 3.09 1.00
N MET A 58 -4.84 2.73 0.33
CA MET A 58 -3.47 3.01 0.74
C MET A 58 -2.93 4.20 -0.07
N PHE A 59 -2.22 5.07 0.63
CA PHE A 59 -1.55 6.26 0.15
C PHE A 59 -0.08 6.25 0.55
N GLY A 60 0.73 7.10 -0.07
CA GLY A 60 2.16 7.23 0.25
C GLY A 60 2.95 7.72 -0.96
N THR A 61 4.28 7.73 -0.84
CA THR A 61 5.19 8.11 -1.92
C THR A 61 6.10 6.95 -2.27
N ILE A 62 6.08 6.54 -3.54
CA ILE A 62 6.96 5.51 -4.08
C ILE A 62 8.16 6.21 -4.70
N HIS A 63 9.38 5.86 -4.28
CA HIS A 63 10.65 6.36 -4.79
C HIS A 63 11.30 5.30 -5.65
N ASN A 64 11.81 5.70 -6.79
CA ASN A 64 12.60 4.86 -7.68
C ASN A 64 14.03 5.41 -7.76
N ASP A 65 14.96 4.80 -7.03
CA ASP A 65 16.36 5.19 -6.99
C ASP A 65 17.20 4.47 -8.09
N SER A 66 16.54 3.74 -9.01
CA SER A 66 17.21 3.07 -10.12
C SER A 66 17.38 3.97 -11.35
N ASP A 67 18.28 3.56 -12.25
CA ASP A 67 18.55 4.25 -13.54
C ASP A 67 17.50 3.96 -14.63
N LYS A 68 16.39 3.30 -14.27
CA LYS A 68 15.34 2.87 -15.21
C LYS A 68 13.96 3.21 -14.69
N ASP A 69 13.04 3.45 -15.63
CA ASP A 69 11.62 3.51 -15.32
C ASP A 69 11.12 2.16 -14.81
N VAL A 70 10.34 2.17 -13.73
CA VAL A 70 9.74 0.98 -13.12
C VAL A 70 8.23 1.16 -13.08
N THR A 71 7.48 0.15 -13.48
CA THR A 71 6.01 0.22 -13.46
C THR A 71 5.43 -0.73 -12.43
N LEU A 72 4.72 -0.20 -11.44
CA LEU A 72 3.88 -0.97 -10.52
C LEU A 72 2.66 -1.46 -11.29
N VAL A 73 2.49 -2.78 -11.39
CA VAL A 73 1.41 -3.42 -12.18
C VAL A 73 0.33 -4.06 -11.33
N SER A 74 0.64 -4.41 -10.09
CA SER A 74 -0.36 -4.94 -9.15
C SER A 74 0.12 -4.83 -7.71
N ALA A 75 -0.83 -4.95 -6.78
CA ALA A 75 -0.55 -5.06 -5.36
C ALA A 75 -1.44 -6.14 -4.74
N THR A 76 -0.97 -6.74 -3.64
CA THR A 76 -1.77 -7.60 -2.76
C THR A 76 -1.65 -7.12 -1.33
N SER A 77 -2.62 -7.47 -0.48
CA SER A 77 -2.64 -7.04 0.92
C SER A 77 -3.11 -8.15 1.84
N SER A 78 -2.62 -8.13 3.08
CA SER A 78 -3.11 -9.02 4.15
C SER A 78 -4.53 -8.66 4.62
N ALA A 79 -4.99 -7.43 4.36
CA ALA A 79 -6.27 -6.90 4.82
C ALA A 79 -7.43 -7.08 3.83
N SER A 80 -7.13 -7.50 2.58
CA SER A 80 -8.15 -7.58 1.52
C SER A 80 -7.83 -8.69 0.52
N PRO A 81 -8.84 -9.46 0.08
CA PRO A 81 -8.67 -10.46 -0.97
C PRO A 81 -8.55 -9.83 -2.37
N ARG A 82 -8.97 -8.56 -2.55
CA ARG A 82 -8.98 -7.86 -3.84
C ARG A 82 -8.38 -6.46 -3.71
N VAL A 83 -7.27 -6.23 -4.41
CA VAL A 83 -6.53 -4.97 -4.41
C VAL A 83 -6.32 -4.53 -5.86
N GLU A 84 -6.60 -3.26 -6.13
CA GLU A 84 -6.51 -2.66 -7.46
C GLU A 84 -5.72 -1.35 -7.42
N LEU A 85 -5.08 -0.99 -8.52
CA LEU A 85 -4.45 0.32 -8.71
C LEU A 85 -5.48 1.25 -9.31
N HIS A 86 -5.76 2.36 -8.66
CA HIS A 86 -6.82 3.29 -9.06
C HIS A 86 -6.29 4.68 -9.39
N GLU A 87 -7.01 5.35 -10.28
CA GLU A 87 -6.82 6.76 -10.62
C GLU A 87 -8.13 7.54 -10.52
N MET A 88 -8.02 8.85 -10.36
CA MET A 88 -9.13 9.76 -10.58
C MET A 88 -9.07 10.31 -12.01
N ALA A 89 -10.07 10.01 -12.81
CA ALA A 89 -10.14 10.44 -14.21
C ALA A 89 -11.50 11.04 -14.54
N PRO A 90 -11.59 11.99 -15.50
CA PRO A 90 -12.87 12.52 -15.93
C PRO A 90 -13.68 11.46 -16.67
N ASP A 91 -14.98 11.40 -16.40
CA ASP A 91 -15.92 10.63 -17.19
C ASP A 91 -16.37 11.41 -18.45
N ALA A 92 -17.30 10.84 -19.23
CA ALA A 92 -17.83 11.46 -20.44
C ALA A 92 -18.50 12.82 -20.21
N THR A 93 -18.86 13.16 -18.98
CA THR A 93 -19.45 14.44 -18.57
C THR A 93 -18.42 15.43 -18.03
N GLY A 94 -17.17 15.02 -17.88
CA GLY A 94 -16.08 15.77 -17.26
C GLY A 94 -16.03 15.66 -15.73
N ALA A 95 -16.91 14.89 -15.11
CA ALA A 95 -16.86 14.64 -13.66
C ALA A 95 -15.74 13.68 -13.32
N MET A 96 -14.93 14.02 -12.29
CA MET A 96 -13.86 13.13 -11.81
C MET A 96 -14.45 11.90 -11.14
N LYS A 97 -14.08 10.73 -11.63
CA LYS A 97 -14.46 9.42 -11.09
C LYS A 97 -13.26 8.55 -10.85
N MET A 98 -13.35 7.77 -9.81
CA MET A 98 -12.39 6.72 -9.50
C MET A 98 -12.61 5.54 -10.45
N ARG A 99 -11.50 5.02 -11.01
CA ARG A 99 -11.50 3.81 -11.83
C ARG A 99 -10.17 3.08 -11.70
N GLU A 100 -10.14 1.83 -12.07
CA GLU A 100 -8.90 1.08 -12.21
C GLU A 100 -7.99 1.75 -13.25
N LYS A 101 -6.70 1.82 -12.93
CA LYS A 101 -5.67 2.44 -13.76
C LYS A 101 -5.08 1.43 -14.71
N ASP A 102 -5.45 1.52 -15.98
CA ASP A 102 -4.88 0.69 -17.04
C ASP A 102 -3.37 0.92 -17.20
N GLY A 103 -2.62 -0.18 -17.37
CA GLY A 103 -1.17 -0.12 -17.60
C GLY A 103 -0.33 0.14 -16.35
N GLY A 104 -0.95 0.28 -15.18
CA GLY A 104 -0.25 0.45 -13.91
C GLY A 104 0.27 1.87 -13.66
N MET A 105 1.21 2.01 -12.71
CA MET A 105 1.79 3.27 -12.26
C MET A 105 3.28 3.29 -12.58
N THR A 106 3.70 4.11 -13.53
CA THR A 106 5.11 4.20 -13.95
C THR A 106 5.84 5.25 -13.13
N ILE A 107 6.84 4.82 -12.38
CA ILE A 107 7.77 5.63 -11.61
C ILE A 107 9.03 5.81 -12.46
N LYS A 108 9.34 7.04 -12.86
CA LYS A 108 10.51 7.36 -13.67
C LYS A 108 11.80 7.09 -12.91
N ALA A 109 12.89 6.86 -13.65
CA ALA A 109 14.22 6.75 -13.08
C ALA A 109 14.55 7.98 -12.21
N HIS A 110 15.04 7.76 -10.99
CA HIS A 110 15.39 8.79 -10.00
C HIS A 110 14.25 9.76 -9.65
N ASP A 111 12.99 9.29 -9.73
CA ASP A 111 11.81 10.11 -9.48
C ASP A 111 10.89 9.46 -8.44
N THR A 112 9.81 10.14 -8.12
CA THR A 112 8.82 9.73 -7.15
C THR A 112 7.42 9.65 -7.76
N TYR A 113 6.59 8.77 -7.22
CA TYR A 113 5.17 8.66 -7.57
C TYR A 113 4.33 8.83 -6.32
N VAL A 114 3.46 9.85 -6.30
CA VAL A 114 2.68 10.19 -5.11
C VAL A 114 1.28 9.59 -5.21
N LEU A 115 0.97 8.71 -4.27
CA LEU A 115 -0.37 8.17 -4.02
C LEU A 115 -1.06 9.03 -2.95
N LYS A 116 -2.19 9.65 -3.28
CA LYS A 116 -2.88 10.56 -2.35
C LYS A 116 -4.39 10.56 -2.55
N PRO A 117 -5.16 10.92 -1.51
CA PRO A 117 -6.60 11.12 -1.62
C PRO A 117 -6.95 12.07 -2.78
N GLY A 118 -7.96 11.72 -3.58
CA GLY A 118 -8.39 12.49 -4.74
C GLY A 118 -7.49 12.36 -5.98
N ALA A 119 -6.50 11.49 -5.97
CA ALA A 119 -5.63 11.18 -7.09
C ALA A 119 -5.38 9.66 -7.17
N ASP A 120 -4.21 9.23 -7.68
CA ASP A 120 -3.86 7.81 -7.75
C ASP A 120 -3.69 7.22 -6.35
N HIS A 121 -4.12 5.96 -6.18
CA HIS A 121 -4.06 5.23 -4.92
C HIS A 121 -4.15 3.71 -5.14
N ILE A 122 -3.83 2.94 -4.09
CA ILE A 122 -4.04 1.50 -4.08
C ILE A 122 -5.31 1.21 -3.31
N MET A 123 -6.31 0.65 -3.99
CA MET A 123 -7.65 0.39 -3.46
C MET A 123 -7.77 -1.04 -2.94
N LEU A 124 -8.32 -1.19 -1.74
CA LEU A 124 -8.63 -2.46 -1.10
C LEU A 124 -10.15 -2.65 -1.08
N PHE A 125 -10.62 -3.78 -1.58
CA PHE A 125 -12.05 -4.12 -1.62
C PHE A 125 -12.38 -5.33 -0.76
N ASP A 126 -13.65 -5.51 -0.47
CA ASP A 126 -14.18 -6.70 0.17
C ASP A 126 -13.45 -7.00 1.51
N LEU A 127 -13.29 -5.97 2.34
CA LEU A 127 -12.61 -6.09 3.62
C LEU A 127 -13.32 -7.14 4.50
N PRO A 128 -12.66 -8.26 4.88
CA PRO A 128 -13.28 -9.31 5.68
C PRO A 128 -13.45 -8.92 7.16
N ALA A 129 -12.76 -7.87 7.59
CA ALA A 129 -12.80 -7.32 8.94
C ALA A 129 -12.49 -5.82 8.92
N PRO A 130 -12.87 -5.08 9.98
CA PRO A 130 -12.49 -3.67 10.13
C PRO A 130 -10.98 -3.46 10.08
N VAL A 131 -10.55 -2.43 9.37
CA VAL A 131 -9.17 -1.92 9.31
C VAL A 131 -9.08 -0.74 10.28
N GLN A 132 -8.62 -1.01 11.50
CA GLN A 132 -8.68 -0.06 12.62
C GLN A 132 -7.47 0.87 12.66
N ALA A 133 -7.69 2.15 12.99
CA ALA A 133 -6.63 3.11 13.20
C ALA A 133 -5.62 2.61 14.26
N GLY A 134 -4.33 2.80 13.99
CA GLY A 134 -3.23 2.34 14.83
C GLY A 134 -2.77 0.90 14.55
N SER A 135 -3.51 0.12 13.75
CA SER A 135 -3.04 -1.19 13.29
C SER A 135 -2.11 -1.06 12.09
N ASP A 136 -1.42 -2.15 11.76
CA ASP A 136 -0.54 -2.25 10.60
C ASP A 136 -1.15 -3.15 9.53
N VAL A 137 -0.97 -2.77 8.27
CA VAL A 137 -1.36 -3.55 7.09
C VAL A 137 -0.15 -3.78 6.20
N SER A 138 0.04 -5.03 5.77
CA SER A 138 1.13 -5.39 4.87
C SER A 138 0.65 -5.48 3.43
N PHE A 139 1.51 -5.00 2.53
CA PHE A 139 1.32 -5.05 1.08
C PHE A 139 2.51 -5.72 0.42
N THR A 140 2.25 -6.40 -0.69
CA THR A 140 3.28 -6.80 -1.65
C THR A 140 2.99 -6.08 -2.97
N LEU A 141 3.88 -5.19 -3.34
CA LEU A 141 3.84 -4.46 -4.61
C LEU A 141 4.59 -5.27 -5.67
N LYS A 142 3.99 -5.48 -6.84
CA LYS A 142 4.60 -6.21 -7.96
C LYS A 142 4.82 -5.29 -9.14
N PHE A 143 6.02 -5.35 -9.69
CA PHE A 143 6.45 -4.52 -10.82
C PHE A 143 6.48 -5.30 -12.12
N SER A 144 6.51 -4.57 -13.25
CA SER A 144 6.47 -5.14 -14.61
C SER A 144 7.63 -6.05 -14.96
N ASP A 145 8.79 -5.89 -14.30
CA ASP A 145 9.96 -6.75 -14.45
C ASP A 145 9.86 -8.06 -13.63
N GLY A 146 8.75 -8.24 -12.89
CA GLY A 146 8.49 -9.38 -12.01
C GLY A 146 9.03 -9.21 -10.59
N ALA A 147 9.75 -8.13 -10.30
CA ALA A 147 10.23 -7.82 -8.96
C ALA A 147 9.09 -7.49 -8.01
N THR A 148 9.32 -7.68 -6.70
CA THR A 148 8.33 -7.36 -5.65
C THR A 148 8.98 -6.62 -4.50
N THR A 149 8.22 -5.68 -3.91
CA THR A 149 8.61 -4.97 -2.68
C THR A 149 7.53 -5.15 -1.64
N GLN A 150 7.92 -5.48 -0.42
CA GLN A 150 7.00 -5.55 0.73
C GLN A 150 6.99 -4.23 1.49
N VAL A 151 5.79 -3.79 1.85
CA VAL A 151 5.56 -2.55 2.60
C VAL A 151 4.62 -2.87 3.74
N THR A 152 4.99 -2.47 4.96
CA THR A 152 4.09 -2.45 6.11
C THR A 152 3.78 -1.01 6.44
N THR A 153 2.51 -0.68 6.55
CA THR A 153 2.03 0.69 6.71
C THR A 153 0.96 0.80 7.78
N GLN A 154 0.97 1.91 8.50
CA GLN A 154 0.05 2.15 9.59
C GLN A 154 -1.32 2.62 9.08
N VAL A 155 -2.36 2.14 9.73
CA VAL A 155 -3.74 2.61 9.52
C VAL A 155 -3.96 3.92 10.29
N ARG A 156 -4.58 4.91 9.63
CA ARG A 156 -4.87 6.23 10.22
C ARG A 156 -6.32 6.62 10.01
N ASP A 157 -6.90 7.32 10.99
CA ASP A 157 -8.16 8.02 10.78
C ASP A 157 -7.97 9.16 9.77
N PHE A 158 -8.91 9.27 8.86
CA PHE A 158 -8.91 10.33 7.87
C PHE A 158 -10.32 10.77 7.52
N THR A 159 -10.66 11.99 7.86
CA THR A 159 -11.99 12.60 7.61
C THR A 159 -12.02 13.53 6.39
N GLY A 160 -10.85 13.76 5.76
CA GLY A 160 -10.72 14.53 4.51
C GLY A 160 -11.09 13.71 3.28
N ALA A 161 -11.27 14.38 2.16
CA ALA A 161 -11.70 13.84 0.86
C ALA A 161 -12.99 12.99 0.97
N ARG A 162 -14.11 13.58 0.63
CA ARG A 162 -15.35 12.84 0.37
C ARG A 162 -15.22 12.17 -1.00
N GLU A 163 -14.42 11.12 -1.07
CA GLU A 163 -14.40 10.26 -2.23
C GLU A 163 -15.73 9.53 -2.25
N SER A 164 -16.55 9.87 -3.24
CA SER A 164 -17.78 9.13 -3.51
C SER A 164 -17.35 7.80 -4.13
N TYR A 165 -17.14 6.80 -3.29
CA TYR A 165 -16.99 5.42 -3.72
C TYR A 165 -18.34 5.00 -4.30
N GLY A 166 -18.49 5.06 -5.64
CA GLY A 166 -19.71 4.64 -6.31
C GLY A 166 -20.07 3.23 -5.87
N SER A 167 -21.08 3.13 -5.02
CA SER A 167 -21.61 1.87 -4.54
C SER A 167 -22.20 1.09 -5.70
N HIS A 168 -21.54 0.04 -6.12
CA HIS A 168 -22.23 -1.12 -6.64
C HIS A 168 -22.80 -1.91 -5.45
N GLY A 169 -24.00 -1.55 -5.00
CA GLY A 169 -24.72 -2.23 -3.93
C GLY A 169 -25.35 -1.25 -2.96
N GLU A 170 -26.65 -1.11 -3.09
CA GLU A 170 -27.69 -0.77 -2.10
C GLU A 170 -27.28 0.15 -0.93
N ALA A 171 -27.79 1.36 -0.97
CA ALA A 171 -27.73 2.32 0.10
C ALA A 171 -28.47 1.79 1.35
N PRO A 172 -27.90 1.89 2.57
CA PRO A 172 -28.72 1.83 3.78
C PRO A 172 -29.53 3.13 3.87
N SER A 173 -30.83 3.00 3.61
CA SER A 173 -31.85 4.00 3.93
C SER A 173 -31.87 4.17 5.45
N GLY A 174 -31.44 5.34 5.96
CA GLY A 174 -31.46 5.63 7.39
C GLY A 174 -30.78 6.92 7.77
N ALA A 175 -31.12 8.04 7.11
CA ALA A 175 -30.82 9.34 7.69
C ALA A 175 -31.97 9.71 8.65
N PRO A 176 -31.73 10.04 9.92
CA PRO A 176 -32.74 10.65 10.77
C PRO A 176 -33.05 12.06 10.23
N SER A 177 -34.31 12.23 9.80
CA SER A 177 -34.89 13.52 9.43
C SER A 177 -34.76 14.47 10.62
N ALA A 178 -33.89 15.44 10.56
CA ALA A 178 -33.85 16.55 11.51
C ALA A 178 -35.08 17.43 11.23
N THR A 179 -36.05 17.37 12.14
CA THR A 179 -37.18 18.29 12.21
C THR A 179 -36.66 19.71 12.42
N PRO A 180 -37.02 20.68 11.58
CA PRO A 180 -36.66 22.07 11.86
C PRO A 180 -37.40 22.58 13.08
N ALA A 181 -36.69 23.16 14.03
CA ALA A 181 -37.25 23.86 15.18
C ALA A 181 -38.10 25.07 14.71
N PRO A 182 -39.21 25.37 15.40
CA PRO A 182 -40.06 26.51 15.02
C PRO A 182 -39.33 27.82 15.29
N ALA A 183 -39.44 28.73 14.33
CA ALA A 183 -38.95 30.09 14.42
C ALA A 183 -39.59 30.80 15.61
N ALA A 184 -38.77 31.39 16.46
CA ALA A 184 -39.21 32.32 17.50
C ALA A 184 -39.66 33.61 16.83
N ASP A 185 -40.94 33.91 17.01
CA ASP A 185 -41.59 35.17 16.72
C ASP A 185 -40.96 36.28 17.59
N HIS A 186 -40.28 37.22 17.01
CA HIS A 186 -39.89 38.48 17.63
C HIS A 186 -40.92 39.51 17.31
N GLY A 187 -41.87 39.62 18.24
CA GLY A 187 -42.85 40.68 18.31
C GLY A 187 -42.27 42.08 18.27
N ASP A 188 -42.93 42.82 17.48
CA ASP A 188 -43.03 44.29 17.39
C ASP A 188 -42.80 45.00 18.73
N MET A 189 -41.86 45.92 18.81
CA MET A 189 -41.87 46.99 19.81
C MET A 189 -41.85 48.34 19.11
N GLN A 190 -43.03 48.93 19.18
CA GLN A 190 -43.36 50.28 18.75
C GLN A 190 -42.53 51.33 19.45
N ASN A 191 -42.07 52.21 18.66
CA ASN A 191 -41.85 53.63 18.74
C ASN A 191 -42.55 54.37 19.90
N HIS A 192 -41.81 55.07 20.73
CA HIS A 192 -42.23 56.31 21.37
C HIS A 192 -41.08 57.33 21.26
N GLY A 193 -41.38 58.30 20.39
CA GLY A 193 -40.66 59.54 20.38
C GLY A 193 -41.03 60.42 21.56
N GLU A 194 -40.08 61.20 22.01
CA GLU A 194 -40.36 62.56 22.58
C GLU A 194 -39.17 63.47 22.36
N ALA A 195 -39.50 64.58 21.73
CA ALA A 195 -38.63 65.73 21.60
C ALA A 195 -38.57 66.52 22.94
N HIS A 196 -37.38 66.99 23.31
CA HIS A 196 -37.27 68.22 24.10
C HIS A 196 -36.02 69.01 23.69
N SER A 197 -36.33 70.20 23.30
CA SER A 197 -35.53 71.40 23.13
C SER A 197 -34.80 71.82 24.39
N GLY A 198 -33.61 72.38 24.23
CA GLY A 198 -32.78 73.10 25.17
C GLY A 198 -31.50 73.54 24.50
#